data_bf8f05a56114e30ab6c09fd38204221b
#
_entry.id   bf8f05a56114e30ab6c09fd38204221b
#
_cell.length_a   1.000
_cell.length_b   1.000
_cell.length_c   1.000
_cell.angle_alpha   90.00
_cell.angle_beta   90.00
_cell.angle_gamma   90.00
#
_symmetry.space_group_name_H-M   'P 1'
#
loop_
_entity.id
_entity.type
_entity.pdbx_description
1 polymer ?
#
loop_
_entity_poly.entity_id
_entity_poly.type
_entity_poly.pdbx_seq_one_letter_code
_entity_poly.pdbx_strand_id
1 'polypeptide(L)'
;MGLREDRAPVWAIWLLIAFGAVQPLIWTHVSTAVQRRAVFLPILIVWITLLVLAALATRRIDWLVRSLTSEEQAHRATLSEVEQLQTQNAMLEIVTRSVDVPLAFQELASRIARLVPCDRVGLALLAEDGKEFQTYTARVQNDGPRRARPEVVFKVERTMIGSVVRSREPLIVEDMNAAAPDYLDANVVVTAGFRSALIIPLVSNERAVGTLNLVGRKPGVFERRHIEPLQPIAEILAVTWVAQQLQQTVGKYRMAEVMSEATLAVAAEINSALQTIVGHCDILLHTTEDTSIRRDVSTISRQAQRIGEALEKMRKQVRESRDRAKQGNLAPGTDELT
;
A
#
# COMPACT_ATOMS: atom_id res chain seq x y z
N MET A 1 -11.44 25.46 -21.93
CA MET A 1 -10.98 26.38 -22.99
C MET A 1 -12.13 27.34 -23.28
N GLY A 2 -12.25 28.42 -22.52
CA GLY A 2 -13.33 29.39 -22.60
C GLY A 2 -12.73 30.72 -23.03
N LEU A 3 -13.04 31.13 -24.24
CA LEU A 3 -12.76 32.45 -24.80
C LEU A 3 -13.42 33.47 -23.88
N ARG A 4 -12.64 34.16 -23.02
CA ARG A 4 -13.06 35.37 -22.37
C ARG A 4 -13.03 36.44 -23.45
N GLU A 5 -14.21 36.84 -23.94
CA GLU A 5 -14.42 38.08 -24.68
C GLU A 5 -13.77 39.23 -23.91
N ASP A 6 -12.81 39.90 -24.55
CA ASP A 6 -12.26 41.19 -24.12
C ASP A 6 -13.36 42.22 -24.27
N ARG A 7 -14.30 42.25 -23.34
CA ARG A 7 -15.29 43.36 -23.24
C ARG A 7 -14.56 44.57 -22.70
N ALA A 8 -14.47 45.59 -23.54
CA ALA A 8 -14.01 46.90 -23.08
C ALA A 8 -14.71 47.23 -21.74
N PRO A 9 -13.99 47.71 -20.75
CA PRO A 9 -14.56 47.93 -19.44
C PRO A 9 -15.73 48.93 -19.55
N VAL A 10 -16.87 48.58 -18.97
CA VAL A 10 -18.17 49.29 -19.10
C VAL A 10 -18.03 50.82 -18.88
N TRP A 11 -17.12 51.23 -18.00
CA TRP A 11 -16.84 52.67 -17.75
C TRP A 11 -16.21 53.38 -18.96
N ALA A 12 -15.44 52.68 -19.84
CA ALA A 12 -14.87 53.28 -21.05
C ALA A 12 -15.97 53.63 -22.07
N ILE A 13 -17.03 52.82 -22.12
CA ILE A 13 -18.21 53.10 -22.95
C ILE A 13 -18.96 54.30 -22.42
N TRP A 14 -19.14 54.43 -21.11
CA TRP A 14 -19.77 55.58 -20.47
C TRP A 14 -18.97 56.87 -20.66
N LEU A 15 -17.63 56.83 -20.63
CA LEU A 15 -16.75 57.94 -20.94
C LEU A 15 -16.88 58.43 -22.39
N LEU A 16 -17.00 57.51 -23.34
CA LEU A 16 -17.23 57.83 -24.75
C LEU A 16 -18.61 58.46 -24.96
N ILE A 17 -19.63 57.97 -24.29
CA ILE A 17 -20.99 58.54 -24.34
C ILE A 17 -21.01 59.95 -23.71
N ALA A 18 -20.35 60.15 -22.56
CA ALA A 18 -20.25 61.48 -21.90
C ALA A 18 -19.49 62.47 -22.77
N PHE A 19 -18.42 62.06 -23.46
CA PHE A 19 -17.68 62.90 -24.39
C PHE A 19 -18.56 63.35 -25.59
N GLY A 20 -19.30 62.35 -26.18
CA GLY A 20 -20.23 62.62 -27.27
C GLY A 20 -21.37 63.60 -26.88
N ALA A 21 -21.86 63.54 -25.65
CA ALA A 21 -22.93 64.43 -25.16
C ALA A 21 -22.47 65.85 -24.83
N VAL A 22 -21.22 66.07 -24.44
CA VAL A 22 -20.66 67.37 -24.08
C VAL A 22 -20.19 68.12 -25.32
N GLN A 23 -19.80 67.48 -26.37
CA GLN A 23 -19.34 68.10 -27.62
C GLN A 23 -20.33 69.12 -28.23
N PRO A 24 -21.61 68.85 -28.43
CA PRO A 24 -22.54 69.82 -29.02
C PRO A 24 -22.78 71.05 -28.15
N LEU A 25 -22.70 70.93 -26.83
CA LEU A 25 -22.81 72.05 -25.92
C LEU A 25 -21.64 73.06 -26.04
N ILE A 26 -20.42 72.57 -26.25
CA ILE A 26 -19.23 73.40 -26.46
C ILE A 26 -19.30 74.07 -27.82
N TRP A 27 -19.87 73.45 -28.83
CA TRP A 27 -19.98 73.94 -30.20
C TRP A 27 -20.96 75.16 -30.31
N THR A 28 -21.98 75.22 -29.47
CA THR A 28 -23.01 76.25 -29.51
C THR A 28 -22.52 77.62 -28.92
N HIS A 29 -21.51 77.61 -28.08
CA HIS A 29 -21.02 78.79 -27.37
C HIS A 29 -19.73 79.38 -27.95
N VAL A 30 -19.08 78.82 -28.93
CA VAL A 30 -17.81 79.28 -29.50
C VAL A 30 -18.03 79.89 -30.92
N SER A 31 -18.02 81.21 -31.06
CA SER A 31 -18.45 81.91 -32.28
C SER A 31 -17.40 82.03 -33.37
N THR A 32 -16.12 81.87 -33.15
CA THR A 32 -15.07 81.98 -34.18
C THR A 32 -14.21 80.69 -34.37
N ALA A 33 -13.78 80.43 -35.62
CA ALA A 33 -13.01 79.20 -35.93
C ALA A 33 -11.65 79.16 -35.23
N VAL A 34 -11.04 80.23 -34.89
CA VAL A 34 -9.77 80.32 -34.17
C VAL A 34 -9.97 80.04 -32.69
N GLN A 35 -11.01 80.55 -32.08
CA GLN A 35 -11.36 80.26 -30.68
C GLN A 35 -11.78 78.83 -30.47
N ARG A 36 -12.46 78.19 -31.48
CA ARG A 36 -12.83 76.76 -31.44
C ARG A 36 -11.59 75.89 -31.38
N ARG A 37 -10.55 76.14 -32.18
CA ARG A 37 -9.31 75.33 -32.15
C ARG A 37 -8.53 75.55 -30.85
N ALA A 38 -8.48 76.74 -30.29
CA ALA A 38 -7.77 77.01 -29.07
C ALA A 38 -8.36 76.31 -27.81
N VAL A 39 -9.66 76.10 -27.79
CA VAL A 39 -10.34 75.40 -26.68
C VAL A 39 -10.43 73.88 -26.90
N PHE A 40 -10.62 73.42 -28.14
CA PHE A 40 -10.84 72.08 -28.48
C PHE A 40 -9.57 71.21 -28.30
N LEU A 41 -8.41 71.66 -28.74
CA LEU A 41 -7.14 70.91 -28.62
C LEU A 41 -6.73 70.58 -27.18
N PRO A 42 -6.75 71.53 -26.21
CA PRO A 42 -6.40 71.18 -24.83
C PRO A 42 -7.42 70.25 -24.18
N ILE A 43 -8.71 70.36 -24.50
CA ILE A 43 -9.74 69.43 -23.99
C ILE A 43 -9.50 68.01 -24.54
N LEU A 44 -9.20 67.85 -25.84
CA LEU A 44 -8.89 66.57 -26.45
C LEU A 44 -7.66 65.95 -25.84
N ILE A 45 -6.59 66.76 -25.58
CA ILE A 45 -5.37 66.27 -24.93
C ILE A 45 -5.67 65.73 -23.51
N VAL A 46 -6.46 66.45 -22.73
CA VAL A 46 -6.86 66.03 -21.37
C VAL A 46 -7.64 64.69 -21.43
N TRP A 47 -8.56 64.53 -22.35
CA TRP A 47 -9.32 63.30 -22.54
C TRP A 47 -8.45 62.14 -22.97
N ILE A 48 -7.52 62.35 -23.91
CA ILE A 48 -6.58 61.32 -24.31
C ILE A 48 -5.68 60.89 -23.15
N THR A 49 -5.17 61.86 -22.37
CA THR A 49 -4.34 61.54 -21.19
C THR A 49 -5.11 60.75 -20.12
N LEU A 50 -6.36 61.12 -19.86
CA LEU A 50 -7.23 60.39 -18.94
C LEU A 50 -7.53 58.97 -19.43
N LEU A 51 -7.77 58.76 -20.73
CA LEU A 51 -7.98 57.45 -21.33
C LEU A 51 -6.73 56.58 -21.22
N VAL A 52 -5.55 57.15 -21.50
CA VAL A 52 -4.26 56.42 -21.38
C VAL A 52 -4.00 56.04 -19.90
N LEU A 53 -4.21 56.99 -18.98
CA LEU A 53 -4.05 56.69 -17.52
C LEU A 53 -5.01 55.61 -17.05
N ALA A 54 -6.25 55.66 -17.49
CA ALA A 54 -7.25 54.66 -17.17
C ALA A 54 -6.90 53.25 -17.73
N ALA A 55 -6.40 53.22 -18.96
CA ALA A 55 -5.93 51.96 -19.59
C ALA A 55 -4.69 51.40 -18.90
N LEU A 56 -3.77 52.23 -18.45
CA LEU A 56 -2.61 51.82 -17.65
C LEU A 56 -3.02 51.30 -16.27
N ALA A 57 -3.96 51.98 -15.62
CA ALA A 57 -4.48 51.57 -14.32
C ALA A 57 -5.17 50.17 -14.39
N THR A 58 -6.01 49.96 -15.40
CA THR A 58 -6.66 48.66 -15.60
C THR A 58 -5.66 47.54 -15.88
N ARG A 59 -4.66 47.79 -16.74
CA ARG A 59 -3.59 46.80 -16.98
C ARG A 59 -2.81 46.45 -15.70
N ARG A 60 -2.55 47.45 -14.85
CA ARG A 60 -1.83 47.25 -13.60
C ARG A 60 -2.67 46.46 -12.57
N ILE A 61 -3.96 46.72 -12.51
CA ILE A 61 -4.91 45.98 -11.66
C ILE A 61 -5.02 44.53 -12.14
N ASP A 62 -5.18 44.29 -13.44
CA ASP A 62 -5.23 42.93 -14.01
C ASP A 62 -3.95 42.17 -13.77
N TRP A 63 -2.79 42.80 -13.86
CA TRP A 63 -1.52 42.16 -13.55
C TRP A 63 -1.42 41.79 -12.05
N LEU A 64 -1.80 42.69 -11.15
CA LEU A 64 -1.81 42.43 -9.70
C LEU A 64 -2.77 41.29 -9.33
N VAL A 65 -3.96 41.28 -9.90
CA VAL A 65 -4.95 40.20 -9.66
C VAL A 65 -4.42 38.87 -10.15
N ARG A 66 -3.80 38.78 -11.34
CA ARG A 66 -3.20 37.56 -11.87
C ARG A 66 -2.02 37.10 -11.02
N SER A 67 -1.18 38.01 -10.56
CA SER A 67 -0.04 37.69 -9.69
C SER A 67 -0.50 37.10 -8.36
N LEU A 68 -1.49 37.75 -7.70
CA LEU A 68 -2.05 37.24 -6.44
C LEU A 68 -2.76 35.87 -6.60
N THR A 69 -3.51 35.70 -7.69
CA THR A 69 -4.18 34.40 -7.92
C THR A 69 -3.18 33.28 -8.24
N SER A 70 -2.07 33.60 -8.92
CA SER A 70 -1.02 32.60 -9.19
C SER A 70 -0.26 32.21 -7.92
N GLU A 71 0.03 33.14 -7.01
CA GLU A 71 0.65 32.86 -5.71
C GLU A 71 -0.27 32.03 -4.81
N GLU A 72 -1.57 32.37 -4.75
CA GLU A 72 -2.54 31.56 -4.01
C GLU A 72 -2.67 30.12 -4.55
N GLN A 73 -2.66 29.97 -5.87
CA GLN A 73 -2.71 28.65 -6.50
C GLN A 73 -1.44 27.83 -6.21
N ALA A 74 -0.27 28.46 -6.32
CA ALA A 74 1.00 27.82 -5.96
C ALA A 74 1.04 27.43 -4.48
N HIS A 75 0.57 28.30 -3.60
CA HIS A 75 0.53 28.03 -2.16
C HIS A 75 -0.45 26.90 -1.80
N ARG A 76 -1.62 26.85 -2.45
CA ARG A 76 -2.58 25.75 -2.29
C ARG A 76 -2.03 24.42 -2.81
N ALA A 77 -1.31 24.43 -3.93
CA ALA A 77 -0.66 23.24 -4.47
C ALA A 77 0.40 22.71 -3.51
N THR A 78 1.26 23.59 -2.95
CA THR A 78 2.28 23.17 -1.97
C THR A 78 1.66 22.68 -0.65
N LEU A 79 0.59 23.29 -0.16
CA LEU A 79 -0.11 22.81 1.04
C LEU A 79 -0.73 21.43 0.81
N SER A 80 -1.34 21.18 -0.35
CA SER A 80 -1.90 19.86 -0.67
C SER A 80 -0.82 18.79 -0.78
N GLU A 81 0.34 19.12 -1.34
CA GLU A 81 1.49 18.22 -1.43
C GLU A 81 2.08 17.89 -0.04
N VAL A 82 2.20 18.89 0.84
CA VAL A 82 2.64 18.70 2.23
C VAL A 82 1.65 17.84 3.02
N GLU A 83 0.35 18.05 2.88
CA GLU A 83 -0.68 17.21 3.52
C GLU A 83 -0.63 15.76 3.01
N GLN A 84 -0.41 15.59 1.71
CA GLN A 84 -0.25 14.27 1.10
C GLN A 84 1.00 13.55 1.62
N LEU A 85 2.15 14.23 1.67
CA LEU A 85 3.40 13.71 2.22
C LEU A 85 3.28 13.40 3.73
N GLN A 86 2.62 14.25 4.50
CA GLN A 86 2.37 14.00 5.93
C GLN A 86 1.48 12.76 6.14
N THR A 87 0.46 12.60 5.29
CA THR A 87 -0.41 11.42 5.33
C THR A 87 0.35 10.15 4.97
N GLN A 88 1.19 10.20 3.94
CA GLN A 88 2.06 9.09 3.54
C GLN A 88 3.08 8.75 4.64
N ASN A 89 3.74 9.74 5.23
CA ASN A 89 4.70 9.52 6.32
C ASN A 89 4.02 8.95 7.58
N ALA A 90 2.84 9.43 7.94
CA ALA A 90 2.07 8.89 9.05
C ALA A 90 1.63 7.43 8.82
N MET A 91 1.36 7.05 7.57
CA MET A 91 1.05 5.66 7.20
C MET A 91 2.29 4.77 7.22
N LEU A 92 3.41 5.27 6.71
CA LEU A 92 4.72 4.60 6.82
C LEU A 92 5.10 4.33 8.28
N GLU A 93 4.86 5.28 9.16
CA GLU A 93 5.17 5.14 10.60
C GLU A 93 4.33 4.05 11.26
N ILE A 94 3.05 3.91 10.91
CA ILE A 94 2.18 2.85 11.43
C ILE A 94 2.67 1.49 10.97
N VAL A 95 2.99 1.37 9.69
CA VAL A 95 3.41 0.10 9.09
C VAL A 95 4.80 -0.30 9.56
N THR A 96 5.73 0.65 9.75
CA THR A 96 7.09 0.36 10.23
C THR A 96 7.17 0.09 11.73
N ARG A 97 6.26 0.64 12.54
CA ARG A 97 6.17 0.32 13.98
C ARG A 97 5.56 -1.05 14.24
N SER A 98 4.78 -1.59 13.32
CA SER A 98 4.12 -2.88 13.49
C SER A 98 4.89 -3.96 12.75
N VAL A 99 5.45 -4.91 13.50
CA VAL A 99 6.08 -6.13 12.96
C VAL A 99 5.02 -7.05 12.30
N ASP A 100 3.73 -6.72 12.45
CA ASP A 100 2.60 -7.55 12.01
C ASP A 100 1.60 -6.69 11.20
N VAL A 101 1.55 -6.92 9.87
CA VAL A 101 0.64 -6.21 8.95
C VAL A 101 -0.83 -6.33 9.37
N PRO A 102 -1.37 -7.50 9.79
CA PRO A 102 -2.71 -7.62 10.31
C PRO A 102 -3.03 -6.75 11.54
N LEU A 103 -2.05 -6.48 12.41
CA LEU A 103 -2.22 -5.60 13.57
C LEU A 103 -2.26 -4.12 13.16
N ALA A 104 -1.38 -3.71 12.25
CA ALA A 104 -1.36 -2.36 11.69
C ALA A 104 -2.61 -2.05 10.87
N PHE A 105 -3.21 -3.08 10.28
CA PHE A 105 -4.35 -2.95 9.38
C PHE A 105 -5.59 -2.35 10.04
N GLN A 106 -5.85 -2.63 11.31
CA GLN A 106 -7.01 -2.07 12.02
C GLN A 106 -6.93 -0.54 12.14
N GLU A 107 -5.76 -0.01 12.44
CA GLU A 107 -5.55 1.45 12.51
C GLU A 107 -5.61 2.08 11.11
N LEU A 108 -5.00 1.41 10.13
CA LEU A 108 -5.00 1.83 8.75
C LEU A 108 -6.42 1.85 8.15
N ALA A 109 -7.25 0.86 8.44
CA ALA A 109 -8.62 0.79 7.98
C ALA A 109 -9.45 2.00 8.44
N SER A 110 -9.23 2.48 9.66
CA SER A 110 -9.88 3.68 10.18
C SER A 110 -9.47 4.96 9.42
N ARG A 111 -8.24 5.01 8.92
CA ARG A 111 -7.75 6.13 8.09
C ARG A 111 -8.26 6.02 6.66
N ILE A 112 -8.26 4.82 6.08
CA ILE A 112 -8.82 4.56 4.75
C ILE A 112 -10.29 4.99 4.67
N ALA A 113 -11.07 4.68 5.69
CA ALA A 113 -12.48 5.04 5.76
C ALA A 113 -12.76 6.55 5.84
N ARG A 114 -11.77 7.36 6.19
CA ARG A 114 -11.87 8.84 6.12
C ARG A 114 -11.57 9.36 4.72
N LEU A 115 -10.79 8.64 3.92
CA LEU A 115 -10.42 9.01 2.56
C LEU A 115 -11.49 8.60 1.56
N VAL A 116 -12.07 7.41 1.74
CA VAL A 116 -13.05 6.83 0.81
C VAL A 116 -14.25 6.31 1.59
N PRO A 117 -15.49 6.70 1.21
CA PRO A 117 -16.69 6.22 1.87
C PRO A 117 -16.83 4.70 1.70
N CYS A 118 -16.77 3.96 2.80
CA CYS A 118 -16.95 2.51 2.82
C CYS A 118 -17.49 2.05 4.17
N ASP A 119 -18.16 0.89 4.18
CA ASP A 119 -18.72 0.30 5.40
C ASP A 119 -17.77 -0.71 6.04
N ARG A 120 -16.89 -1.33 5.24
CA ARG A 120 -15.88 -2.28 5.69
C ARG A 120 -14.63 -2.17 4.82
N VAL A 121 -13.47 -2.31 5.44
CA VAL A 121 -12.19 -2.46 4.77
C VAL A 121 -11.68 -3.88 5.01
N GLY A 122 -11.21 -4.54 3.98
CA GLY A 122 -10.63 -5.87 4.00
C GLY A 122 -9.22 -5.88 3.43
N LEU A 123 -8.39 -6.80 3.89
CA LEU A 123 -7.08 -7.10 3.36
C LEU A 123 -7.07 -8.59 3.02
N ALA A 124 -6.73 -8.94 1.79
CA ALA A 124 -6.52 -10.33 1.40
C ALA A 124 -5.05 -10.51 1.01
N LEU A 125 -4.36 -11.41 1.68
CA LEU A 125 -2.93 -11.67 1.52
C LEU A 125 -2.73 -13.06 0.92
N LEU A 126 -1.94 -13.16 -0.14
CA LEU A 126 -1.62 -14.42 -0.80
C LEU A 126 -0.67 -15.26 0.06
N ALA A 127 -0.92 -16.55 0.10
CA ALA A 127 0.02 -17.53 0.63
C ALA A 127 1.25 -17.67 -0.30
N GLU A 128 2.34 -18.23 0.22
CA GLU A 128 3.60 -18.41 -0.54
C GLU A 128 3.41 -19.19 -1.85
N ASP A 129 2.46 -20.13 -1.87
CA ASP A 129 2.14 -20.95 -3.05
C ASP A 129 1.26 -20.25 -4.10
N GLY A 130 0.76 -19.04 -3.79
CA GLY A 130 -0.11 -18.26 -4.66
C GLY A 130 -1.49 -18.86 -4.96
N LYS A 131 -1.86 -19.99 -4.32
CA LYS A 131 -3.11 -20.70 -4.57
C LYS A 131 -4.25 -20.32 -3.65
N GLU A 132 -3.91 -19.84 -2.48
CA GLU A 132 -4.85 -19.47 -1.44
C GLU A 132 -4.56 -18.05 -0.95
N PHE A 133 -5.59 -17.36 -0.44
CA PHE A 133 -5.43 -16.09 0.25
C PHE A 133 -6.13 -16.11 1.59
N GLN A 134 -5.55 -15.41 2.54
CA GLN A 134 -6.07 -15.21 3.87
C GLN A 134 -6.64 -13.81 3.98
N THR A 135 -7.91 -13.71 4.40
CA THR A 135 -8.60 -12.42 4.53
C THR A 135 -8.56 -11.91 5.95
N TYR A 136 -8.37 -10.60 6.08
CA TYR A 136 -8.49 -9.84 7.33
C TYR A 136 -9.51 -8.74 7.11
N THR A 137 -10.44 -8.54 8.05
CA THR A 137 -11.47 -7.50 7.91
C THR A 137 -11.47 -6.57 9.11
N ALA A 138 -11.68 -5.29 8.81
CA ALA A 138 -11.86 -4.24 9.79
C ALA A 138 -13.19 -3.52 9.53
N ARG A 139 -14.05 -3.39 10.55
CA ARG A 139 -15.28 -2.60 10.48
C ARG A 139 -14.98 -1.14 10.76
N VAL A 140 -15.56 -0.26 9.95
CA VAL A 140 -15.36 1.19 10.06
C VAL A 140 -16.21 1.81 11.18
N GLN A 141 -17.34 1.21 11.55
CA GLN A 141 -18.24 1.73 12.57
C GLN A 141 -18.18 0.95 13.89
N ASN A 142 -17.89 1.69 14.96
CA ASN A 142 -18.24 1.47 16.39
C ASN A 142 -17.83 0.19 17.13
N ASP A 143 -16.95 -0.64 16.65
CA ASP A 143 -16.35 -1.66 17.51
C ASP A 143 -14.87 -1.28 17.75
N GLY A 144 -14.52 -1.06 19.04
CA GLY A 144 -13.14 -0.77 19.45
C GLY A 144 -12.11 -1.76 18.90
N PRO A 145 -10.83 -1.58 19.15
CA PRO A 145 -9.74 -2.30 18.48
C PRO A 145 -9.84 -3.81 18.72
N ARG A 146 -10.56 -4.50 17.85
CA ARG A 146 -10.54 -5.95 17.77
C ARG A 146 -9.45 -6.35 16.79
N ARG A 147 -8.54 -7.22 17.25
CA ARG A 147 -7.54 -7.85 16.37
C ARG A 147 -8.23 -8.37 15.11
N ALA A 148 -7.77 -7.92 13.95
CA ALA A 148 -8.19 -8.51 12.69
C ALA A 148 -7.88 -10.02 12.76
N ARG A 149 -8.91 -10.85 12.85
CA ARG A 149 -8.74 -12.31 12.82
C ARG A 149 -8.74 -12.75 11.37
N PRO A 150 -7.93 -13.74 10.99
CA PRO A 150 -8.10 -14.38 9.70
C PRO A 150 -9.51 -14.98 9.66
N GLU A 151 -10.35 -14.48 8.75
CA GLU A 151 -11.75 -14.89 8.73
C GLU A 151 -11.96 -16.13 7.87
N VAL A 152 -11.30 -16.22 6.73
CA VAL A 152 -11.50 -17.33 5.79
C VAL A 152 -10.27 -17.49 4.89
N VAL A 153 -9.92 -18.74 4.57
CA VAL A 153 -8.98 -19.08 3.51
C VAL A 153 -9.77 -19.42 2.26
N PHE A 154 -9.52 -18.72 1.17
CA PHE A 154 -10.16 -18.96 -0.11
C PHE A 154 -9.13 -19.37 -1.15
N LYS A 155 -9.58 -20.20 -2.12
CA LYS A 155 -8.80 -20.44 -3.34
C LYS A 155 -8.87 -19.22 -4.25
N VAL A 156 -7.75 -18.90 -4.90
CA VAL A 156 -7.63 -17.74 -5.81
C VAL A 156 -8.52 -17.89 -7.05
N GLU A 157 -8.79 -19.13 -7.46
CA GLU A 157 -9.57 -19.41 -8.66
C GLU A 157 -11.04 -18.96 -8.53
N ARG A 158 -11.57 -18.37 -9.59
CA ARG A 158 -12.96 -17.89 -9.69
C ARG A 158 -13.37 -16.91 -8.60
N THR A 159 -12.44 -16.07 -8.15
CA THR A 159 -12.71 -14.99 -7.20
C THR A 159 -12.40 -13.62 -7.82
N MET A 160 -13.07 -12.58 -7.36
CA MET A 160 -12.76 -11.19 -7.73
C MET A 160 -11.32 -10.84 -7.32
N ILE A 161 -10.92 -11.26 -6.12
CA ILE A 161 -9.56 -11.07 -5.61
C ILE A 161 -8.56 -11.74 -6.55
N GLY A 162 -8.81 -12.98 -6.97
CA GLY A 162 -7.96 -13.69 -7.93
C GLY A 162 -7.90 -13.03 -9.30
N SER A 163 -8.99 -12.41 -9.76
CA SER A 163 -8.99 -11.62 -10.99
C SER A 163 -8.05 -10.42 -10.88
N VAL A 164 -8.17 -9.65 -9.81
CA VAL A 164 -7.33 -8.46 -9.54
C VAL A 164 -5.85 -8.83 -9.36
N VAL A 165 -5.57 -9.96 -8.70
CA VAL A 165 -4.20 -10.46 -8.53
C VAL A 165 -3.57 -10.81 -9.88
N ARG A 166 -4.33 -11.41 -10.79
CA ARG A 166 -3.83 -11.78 -12.15
C ARG A 166 -3.68 -10.56 -13.05
N SER A 167 -4.67 -9.67 -13.09
CA SER A 167 -4.62 -8.46 -13.93
C SER A 167 -3.68 -7.39 -13.40
N ARG A 168 -3.47 -7.35 -12.08
CA ARG A 168 -2.76 -6.29 -11.35
C ARG A 168 -3.42 -4.91 -11.54
N GLU A 169 -4.69 -4.89 -11.89
CA GLU A 169 -5.48 -3.68 -12.07
C GLU A 169 -6.60 -3.60 -11.03
N PRO A 170 -6.94 -2.39 -10.53
CA PRO A 170 -8.06 -2.20 -9.63
C PRO A 170 -9.39 -2.60 -10.29
N LEU A 171 -10.27 -3.24 -9.49
CA LEU A 171 -11.61 -3.63 -9.91
C LEU A 171 -12.66 -2.85 -9.11
N ILE A 172 -13.56 -2.18 -9.82
CA ILE A 172 -14.76 -1.57 -9.24
C ILE A 172 -15.96 -2.44 -9.60
N VAL A 173 -16.69 -2.87 -8.58
CA VAL A 173 -17.95 -3.62 -8.74
C VAL A 173 -19.10 -2.72 -8.29
N GLU A 174 -19.90 -2.25 -9.24
CA GLU A 174 -21.01 -1.33 -8.97
C GLU A 174 -22.15 -2.03 -8.23
N ASP A 175 -22.53 -3.24 -8.64
CA ASP A 175 -23.52 -4.08 -7.95
C ASP A 175 -23.03 -5.53 -7.83
N MET A 176 -22.76 -5.93 -6.60
CA MET A 176 -22.29 -7.27 -6.25
C MET A 176 -23.28 -8.38 -6.60
N ASN A 177 -24.59 -8.08 -6.63
CA ASN A 177 -25.58 -9.06 -7.05
C ASN A 177 -25.42 -9.46 -8.52
N ALA A 178 -25.02 -8.52 -9.36
CA ALA A 178 -24.72 -8.80 -10.77
C ALA A 178 -23.42 -9.61 -10.93
N ALA A 179 -22.45 -9.42 -10.05
CA ALA A 179 -21.18 -10.13 -10.08
C ALA A 179 -21.21 -11.52 -9.40
N ALA A 180 -22.20 -11.77 -8.54
CA ALA A 180 -22.29 -13.00 -7.76
C ALA A 180 -22.31 -14.31 -8.57
N PRO A 181 -22.89 -14.39 -9.78
CA PRO A 181 -22.85 -15.60 -10.60
C PRO A 181 -21.45 -15.97 -11.08
N ASP A 182 -20.57 -14.98 -11.28
CA ASP A 182 -19.25 -15.16 -11.89
C ASP A 182 -18.16 -15.44 -10.86
N TYR A 183 -18.35 -14.96 -9.61
CA TYR A 183 -17.30 -14.97 -8.59
C TYR A 183 -17.79 -15.59 -7.26
N LEU A 184 -17.02 -16.54 -6.75
CA LEU A 184 -17.36 -17.24 -5.50
C LEU A 184 -17.34 -16.33 -4.27
N ASP A 185 -16.39 -15.40 -4.20
CA ASP A 185 -16.24 -14.44 -3.11
C ASP A 185 -17.32 -13.35 -3.12
N ALA A 186 -17.92 -13.05 -4.28
CA ALA A 186 -19.04 -12.12 -4.39
C ALA A 186 -20.26 -12.59 -3.58
N ASN A 187 -20.56 -13.89 -3.61
CA ASN A 187 -21.67 -14.46 -2.83
C ASN A 187 -21.51 -14.24 -1.32
N VAL A 188 -20.28 -14.37 -0.81
CA VAL A 188 -19.97 -14.14 0.62
C VAL A 188 -20.23 -12.68 0.99
N VAL A 189 -19.80 -11.76 0.13
CA VAL A 189 -19.97 -10.31 0.32
C VAL A 189 -21.44 -9.90 0.27
N VAL A 190 -22.20 -10.46 -0.69
CA VAL A 190 -23.67 -10.24 -0.81
C VAL A 190 -24.41 -10.78 0.42
N THR A 191 -24.09 -11.99 0.87
CA THR A 191 -24.70 -12.59 2.06
C THR A 191 -24.43 -11.76 3.32
N ALA A 192 -23.27 -11.09 3.39
CA ALA A 192 -22.94 -10.16 4.46
C ALA A 192 -23.62 -8.78 4.34
N GLY A 193 -24.48 -8.58 3.31
CA GLY A 193 -25.29 -7.38 3.12
C GLY A 193 -24.57 -6.22 2.41
N PHE A 194 -23.48 -6.49 1.68
CA PHE A 194 -22.79 -5.48 0.89
C PHE A 194 -23.20 -5.56 -0.59
N ARG A 195 -23.20 -4.41 -1.26
CA ARG A 195 -23.71 -4.26 -2.62
C ARG A 195 -22.70 -3.71 -3.63
N SER A 196 -21.64 -3.11 -3.18
CA SER A 196 -20.56 -2.60 -4.05
C SER A 196 -19.19 -2.89 -3.48
N ALA A 197 -18.17 -2.96 -4.33
CA ALA A 197 -16.79 -3.17 -3.93
C ALA A 197 -15.80 -2.37 -4.77
N LEU A 198 -14.69 -2.01 -4.14
CA LEU A 198 -13.46 -1.53 -4.77
C LEU A 198 -12.32 -2.44 -4.29
N ILE A 199 -11.66 -3.11 -5.22
CA ILE A 199 -10.57 -4.04 -4.95
C ILE A 199 -9.31 -3.51 -5.61
N ILE A 200 -8.27 -3.23 -4.82
CA ILE A 200 -7.00 -2.66 -5.27
C ILE A 200 -5.90 -3.69 -5.06
N PRO A 201 -5.08 -3.99 -6.07
CA PRO A 201 -3.98 -4.94 -5.93
C PRO A 201 -2.86 -4.37 -5.06
N LEU A 202 -2.28 -5.23 -4.23
CA LEU A 202 -1.05 -4.97 -3.50
C LEU A 202 0.11 -5.48 -4.36
N VAL A 203 0.80 -4.60 -5.05
CA VAL A 203 1.86 -4.97 -6.00
C VAL A 203 3.23 -4.61 -5.43
N SER A 204 4.13 -5.59 -5.41
CA SER A 204 5.55 -5.41 -5.08
C SER A 204 6.40 -6.17 -6.08
N ASN A 205 7.42 -5.53 -6.64
CA ASN A 205 8.32 -6.11 -7.66
C ASN A 205 7.54 -6.81 -8.80
N GLU A 206 6.56 -6.11 -9.37
CA GLU A 206 5.71 -6.58 -10.46
C GLU A 206 4.84 -7.82 -10.14
N ARG A 207 4.77 -8.22 -8.88
CA ARG A 207 3.94 -9.32 -8.40
C ARG A 207 2.84 -8.80 -7.48
N ALA A 208 1.62 -9.26 -7.69
CA ALA A 208 0.55 -9.00 -6.74
C ALA A 208 0.69 -9.98 -5.57
N VAL A 209 0.81 -9.45 -4.35
CA VAL A 209 0.96 -10.20 -3.10
C VAL A 209 -0.31 -10.22 -2.28
N GLY A 210 -1.36 -9.55 -2.77
CA GLY A 210 -2.65 -9.49 -2.11
C GLY A 210 -3.53 -8.41 -2.71
N THR A 211 -4.60 -8.07 -2.00
CA THR A 211 -5.52 -6.98 -2.36
C THR A 211 -6.01 -6.22 -1.13
N LEU A 212 -6.23 -4.92 -1.30
CA LEU A 212 -6.98 -4.06 -0.40
C LEU A 212 -8.42 -3.97 -0.90
N ASN A 213 -9.39 -4.33 -0.06
CA ASN A 213 -10.79 -4.49 -0.45
C ASN A 213 -11.67 -3.52 0.35
N LEU A 214 -12.41 -2.65 -0.33
CA LEU A 214 -13.40 -1.78 0.28
C LEU A 214 -14.78 -2.24 -0.17
N VAL A 215 -15.74 -2.33 0.76
CA VAL A 215 -17.11 -2.70 0.42
C VAL A 215 -18.12 -1.71 0.99
N GLY A 216 -19.18 -1.50 0.22
CA GLY A 216 -20.29 -0.59 0.55
C GLY A 216 -21.63 -1.32 0.57
N ARG A 217 -22.56 -0.90 1.46
CA ARG A 217 -23.92 -1.47 1.56
C ARG A 217 -24.84 -1.00 0.44
N LYS A 218 -24.50 0.08 -0.24
CA LYS A 218 -25.25 0.60 -1.38
C LYS A 218 -24.55 0.26 -2.68
N PRO A 219 -25.26 0.04 -3.79
CA PRO A 219 -24.64 -0.08 -5.10
C PRO A 219 -24.05 1.28 -5.54
N GLY A 220 -23.04 1.24 -6.41
CA GLY A 220 -22.43 2.43 -7.02
C GLY A 220 -21.69 3.37 -6.07
N VAL A 221 -21.22 2.90 -4.89
CA VAL A 221 -20.51 3.75 -3.92
C VAL A 221 -19.13 4.15 -4.44
N PHE A 222 -18.48 3.29 -5.23
CA PHE A 222 -17.09 3.48 -5.64
C PHE A 222 -16.98 3.98 -7.07
N GLU A 223 -16.07 4.96 -7.26
CA GLU A 223 -15.74 5.59 -8.53
C GLU A 223 -14.21 5.55 -8.76
N ARG A 224 -13.75 5.78 -9.99
CA ARG A 224 -12.31 5.79 -10.33
C ARG A 224 -11.49 6.77 -9.50
N ARG A 225 -12.05 7.91 -9.12
CA ARG A 225 -11.39 8.90 -8.25
C ARG A 225 -11.04 8.38 -6.85
N HIS A 226 -11.66 7.29 -6.40
CA HIS A 226 -11.37 6.67 -5.11
C HIS A 226 -10.14 5.75 -5.15
N ILE A 227 -9.62 5.41 -6.34
CA ILE A 227 -8.42 4.58 -6.50
C ILE A 227 -7.16 5.39 -6.14
N GLU A 228 -7.06 6.61 -6.66
CA GLU A 228 -5.87 7.46 -6.56
C GLU A 228 -5.36 7.66 -5.13
N PRO A 229 -6.20 8.03 -4.14
CA PRO A 229 -5.74 8.22 -2.76
C PRO A 229 -5.37 6.91 -2.04
N LEU A 230 -5.79 5.75 -2.56
CA LEU A 230 -5.52 4.44 -1.96
C LEU A 230 -4.30 3.74 -2.55
N GLN A 231 -3.84 4.15 -3.71
CA GLN A 231 -2.71 3.51 -4.39
C GLN A 231 -1.42 3.54 -3.56
N PRO A 232 -0.99 4.68 -2.98
CA PRO A 232 0.20 4.71 -2.12
C PRO A 232 0.07 3.82 -0.89
N ILE A 233 -1.14 3.68 -0.34
CA ILE A 233 -1.42 2.80 0.79
C ILE A 233 -1.23 1.34 0.40
N ALA A 234 -1.76 0.96 -0.76
CA ALA A 234 -1.63 -0.40 -1.29
C ALA A 234 -0.16 -0.77 -1.55
N GLU A 235 0.63 0.16 -2.10
CA GLU A 235 2.07 -0.02 -2.33
C GLU A 235 2.84 -0.23 -1.01
N ILE A 236 2.60 0.60 0.01
CA ILE A 236 3.22 0.47 1.33
C ILE A 236 2.86 -0.88 1.96
N LEU A 237 1.59 -1.29 1.92
CA LEU A 237 1.15 -2.58 2.43
C LEU A 237 1.83 -3.75 1.71
N ALA A 238 1.97 -3.65 0.38
CA ALA A 238 2.62 -4.68 -0.42
C ALA A 238 4.10 -4.86 -0.03
N VAL A 239 4.86 -3.77 0.05
CA VAL A 239 6.28 -3.81 0.42
C VAL A 239 6.46 -4.33 1.84
N THR A 240 5.64 -3.88 2.78
CA THR A 240 5.72 -4.34 4.18
C THR A 240 5.38 -5.81 4.32
N TRP A 241 4.37 -6.28 3.60
CA TRP A 241 4.03 -7.70 3.61
C TRP A 241 5.17 -8.57 3.11
N VAL A 242 5.78 -8.19 1.98
CA VAL A 242 6.94 -8.91 1.43
C VAL A 242 8.12 -8.92 2.42
N ALA A 243 8.42 -7.78 3.05
CA ALA A 243 9.47 -7.69 4.05
C ALA A 243 9.18 -8.59 5.27
N GLN A 244 7.94 -8.64 5.73
CA GLN A 244 7.51 -9.52 6.83
C GLN A 244 7.65 -11.00 6.47
N GLN A 245 7.23 -11.40 5.27
CA GLN A 245 7.38 -12.77 4.78
C GLN A 245 8.85 -13.19 4.71
N LEU A 246 9.70 -12.30 4.21
CA LEU A 246 11.14 -12.54 4.14
C LEU A 246 11.75 -12.73 5.53
N GLN A 247 11.39 -11.87 6.50
CA GLN A 247 11.86 -12.00 7.88
C GLN A 247 11.40 -13.30 8.54
N GLN A 248 10.14 -13.70 8.34
CA GLN A 248 9.62 -14.96 8.86
C GLN A 248 10.35 -16.15 8.26
N THR A 249 10.61 -16.12 6.97
CA THR A 249 11.32 -17.17 6.26
C THR A 249 12.76 -17.29 6.77
N VAL A 250 13.49 -16.17 6.87
CA VAL A 250 14.85 -16.15 7.44
C VAL A 250 14.85 -16.63 8.90
N GLY A 251 13.84 -16.23 9.70
CA GLY A 251 13.69 -16.69 11.09
C GLY A 251 13.50 -18.21 11.19
N LYS A 252 12.65 -18.78 10.33
CA LYS A 252 12.44 -20.24 10.25
C LYS A 252 13.74 -20.99 9.92
N TYR A 253 14.50 -20.50 8.94
CA TYR A 253 15.79 -21.11 8.57
C TYR A 253 16.82 -21.04 9.68
N ARG A 254 16.98 -19.89 10.34
CA ARG A 254 17.89 -19.74 11.49
C ARG A 254 17.52 -20.68 12.64
N MET A 255 16.23 -20.78 12.96
CA MET A 255 15.76 -21.67 14.02
C MET A 255 16.03 -23.15 13.68
N ALA A 256 15.78 -23.55 12.45
CA ALA A 256 16.08 -24.89 11.97
C ALA A 256 17.59 -25.20 12.01
N GLU A 257 18.44 -24.23 11.68
CA GLU A 257 19.88 -24.36 11.74
C GLU A 257 20.38 -24.52 13.19
N VAL A 258 19.94 -23.67 14.10
CA VAL A 258 20.27 -23.75 15.53
C VAL A 258 19.80 -25.08 16.12
N MET A 259 18.58 -25.52 15.82
CA MET A 259 18.05 -26.80 16.25
C MET A 259 18.88 -27.96 15.71
N SER A 260 19.30 -27.91 14.46
CA SER A 260 20.15 -28.93 13.83
C SER A 260 21.52 -29.00 14.53
N GLU A 261 22.16 -27.87 14.79
CA GLU A 261 23.46 -27.81 15.49
C GLU A 261 23.36 -28.35 16.92
N ALA A 262 22.34 -27.91 17.68
CA ALA A 262 22.11 -28.40 19.02
C ALA A 262 21.88 -29.92 19.04
N THR A 263 21.09 -30.45 18.11
CA THR A 263 20.83 -31.88 17.98
C THR A 263 22.12 -32.68 17.69
N LEU A 264 22.97 -32.18 16.80
CA LEU A 264 24.24 -32.80 16.45
C LEU A 264 25.22 -32.78 17.64
N ALA A 265 25.28 -31.68 18.41
CA ALA A 265 26.11 -31.54 19.59
C ALA A 265 25.71 -32.54 20.69
N VAL A 266 24.41 -32.59 21.03
CA VAL A 266 23.87 -33.53 22.02
C VAL A 266 24.11 -34.98 21.61
N ALA A 267 23.88 -35.29 20.33
CA ALA A 267 24.14 -36.65 19.83
C ALA A 267 25.63 -37.04 19.90
N ALA A 268 26.55 -36.09 19.70
CA ALA A 268 27.99 -36.34 19.83
C ALA A 268 28.37 -36.61 21.29
N GLU A 269 27.83 -35.85 22.24
CA GLU A 269 28.07 -36.02 23.68
C GLU A 269 27.55 -37.37 24.19
N ILE A 270 26.30 -37.73 23.81
CA ILE A 270 25.72 -39.02 24.17
C ILE A 270 26.56 -40.15 23.57
N ASN A 271 27.00 -40.04 22.33
CA ASN A 271 27.80 -41.08 21.68
C ASN A 271 29.16 -41.27 22.39
N SER A 272 29.81 -40.19 22.83
CA SER A 272 31.02 -40.25 23.64
C SER A 272 30.80 -40.97 24.97
N ALA A 273 29.70 -40.68 25.68
CA ALA A 273 29.33 -41.39 26.91
C ALA A 273 29.07 -42.90 26.68
N LEU A 274 28.35 -43.23 25.58
CA LEU A 274 28.09 -44.60 25.21
C LEU A 274 29.37 -45.40 24.89
N GLN A 275 30.32 -44.76 24.19
CA GLN A 275 31.62 -45.37 23.91
C GLN A 275 32.38 -45.69 25.19
N THR A 276 32.32 -44.79 26.19
CA THR A 276 32.92 -45.04 27.50
C THR A 276 32.27 -46.21 28.21
N ILE A 277 30.92 -46.30 28.17
CA ILE A 277 30.15 -47.43 28.76
C ILE A 277 30.53 -48.74 28.08
N VAL A 278 30.56 -48.77 26.73
CA VAL A 278 30.94 -49.98 25.99
C VAL A 278 32.35 -50.39 26.33
N GLY A 279 33.32 -49.46 26.38
CA GLY A 279 34.70 -49.75 26.78
C GLY A 279 34.82 -50.36 28.17
N HIS A 280 34.08 -49.85 29.16
CA HIS A 280 34.07 -50.45 30.48
C HIS A 280 33.38 -51.82 30.50
N CYS A 281 32.31 -52.03 29.72
CA CYS A 281 31.69 -53.32 29.58
C CYS A 281 32.67 -54.35 28.99
N ASP A 282 33.46 -53.98 27.99
CA ASP A 282 34.45 -54.84 27.37
C ASP A 282 35.55 -55.25 28.36
N ILE A 283 36.06 -54.31 29.19
CA ILE A 283 37.04 -54.61 30.24
C ILE A 283 36.45 -55.63 31.24
N LEU A 284 35.22 -55.38 31.72
CA LEU A 284 34.54 -56.28 32.67
C LEU A 284 34.29 -57.66 32.10
N LEU A 285 33.92 -57.79 30.82
CA LEU A 285 33.73 -59.07 30.13
C LEU A 285 35.05 -59.90 30.04
N HIS A 286 36.21 -59.24 30.00
CA HIS A 286 37.49 -59.88 29.96
C HIS A 286 38.06 -60.26 31.38
N THR A 287 37.64 -59.52 32.40
CA THR A 287 38.20 -59.67 33.74
C THR A 287 37.34 -60.53 34.72
N THR A 288 36.02 -60.68 34.46
CA THR A 288 35.13 -61.47 35.35
C THR A 288 34.89 -62.88 34.86
N GLU A 289 34.95 -63.82 35.78
CA GLU A 289 34.62 -65.24 35.53
C GLU A 289 33.16 -65.59 35.89
N ASP A 290 32.46 -64.67 36.56
CA ASP A 290 31.06 -64.89 36.98
C ASP A 290 30.12 -64.80 35.78
N THR A 291 29.45 -65.95 35.50
CA THR A 291 28.55 -66.11 34.33
C THR A 291 27.30 -65.18 34.42
N SER A 292 26.84 -64.86 35.61
CA SER A 292 25.71 -63.92 35.81
C SER A 292 26.11 -62.48 35.45
N ILE A 293 27.22 -61.98 36.00
CA ILE A 293 27.78 -60.66 35.68
C ILE A 293 28.09 -60.53 34.23
N ARG A 294 28.70 -61.56 33.58
CA ARG A 294 28.98 -61.53 32.13
C ARG A 294 27.71 -61.35 31.29
N ARG A 295 26.60 -61.98 31.70
CA ARG A 295 25.31 -61.88 30.98
C ARG A 295 24.76 -60.46 31.07
N ASP A 296 24.77 -59.86 32.26
CA ASP A 296 24.26 -58.51 32.50
C ASP A 296 25.11 -57.47 31.77
N VAL A 297 26.43 -57.54 31.88
CA VAL A 297 27.36 -56.65 31.17
C VAL A 297 27.22 -56.75 29.65
N SER A 298 27.07 -58.00 29.10
CA SER A 298 26.85 -58.18 27.67
C SER A 298 25.53 -57.56 27.19
N THR A 299 24.52 -57.56 28.07
CA THR A 299 23.22 -56.95 27.76
C THR A 299 23.33 -55.43 27.76
N ILE A 300 24.05 -54.84 28.73
CA ILE A 300 24.30 -53.37 28.78
C ILE A 300 25.10 -52.93 27.55
N SER A 301 26.20 -53.62 27.22
CA SER A 301 27.01 -53.31 26.06
C SER A 301 26.18 -53.31 24.77
N ARG A 302 25.36 -54.35 24.57
CA ARG A 302 24.48 -54.48 23.40
C ARG A 302 23.44 -53.33 23.32
N GLN A 303 22.85 -52.93 24.46
CA GLN A 303 21.92 -51.81 24.48
C GLN A 303 22.63 -50.47 24.17
N ALA A 304 23.82 -50.24 24.74
CA ALA A 304 24.62 -49.05 24.47
C ALA A 304 25.00 -48.97 22.97
N GLN A 305 25.41 -50.06 22.34
CA GLN A 305 25.69 -50.12 20.91
C GLN A 305 24.43 -49.79 20.08
N ARG A 306 23.25 -50.36 20.42
CA ARG A 306 21.99 -50.06 19.73
C ARG A 306 21.60 -48.60 19.81
N ILE A 307 21.83 -47.95 20.97
CA ILE A 307 21.58 -46.53 21.10
C ILE A 307 22.56 -45.72 20.25
N GLY A 308 23.84 -46.08 20.23
CA GLY A 308 24.85 -45.46 19.36
C GLY A 308 24.49 -45.53 17.89
N GLU A 309 24.07 -46.71 17.39
CA GLU A 309 23.60 -46.89 16.01
C GLU A 309 22.39 -46.02 15.68
N ALA A 310 21.43 -45.90 16.62
CA ALA A 310 20.25 -45.03 16.44
C ALA A 310 20.63 -43.55 16.37
N LEU A 311 21.57 -43.09 17.20
CA LEU A 311 22.11 -41.74 17.17
C LEU A 311 22.85 -41.43 15.87
N GLU A 312 23.68 -42.32 15.37
CA GLU A 312 24.35 -42.15 14.08
C GLU A 312 23.34 -42.04 12.92
N LYS A 313 22.30 -42.85 12.95
CA LYS A 313 21.21 -42.75 11.97
C LYS A 313 20.50 -41.41 12.02
N MET A 314 20.21 -40.91 13.21
CA MET A 314 19.61 -39.59 13.43
C MET A 314 20.56 -38.48 12.95
N ARG A 315 21.86 -38.52 13.29
CA ARG A 315 22.87 -37.53 12.81
C ARG A 315 22.94 -37.49 11.28
N LYS A 316 22.90 -38.62 10.63
CA LYS A 316 22.90 -38.71 9.17
C LYS A 316 21.65 -38.04 8.58
N GLN A 317 20.45 -38.33 9.13
CA GLN A 317 19.21 -37.72 8.68
C GLN A 317 19.19 -36.21 8.85
N VAL A 318 19.68 -35.72 10.00
CA VAL A 318 19.75 -34.26 10.26
C VAL A 318 20.71 -33.56 9.28
N ARG A 319 21.89 -34.18 8.99
CA ARG A 319 22.83 -33.63 8.00
C ARG A 319 22.23 -33.60 6.59
N GLU A 320 21.60 -34.71 6.15
CA GLU A 320 20.97 -34.78 4.84
C GLU A 320 19.81 -33.78 4.69
N SER A 321 19.03 -33.55 5.75
CA SER A 321 17.97 -32.54 5.76
C SER A 321 18.53 -31.12 5.66
N ARG A 322 19.64 -30.84 6.37
CA ARG A 322 20.34 -29.54 6.31
C ARG A 322 20.93 -29.28 4.92
N ASP A 323 21.55 -30.27 4.32
CA ASP A 323 22.18 -30.14 3.00
C ASP A 323 21.12 -29.98 1.89
N ARG A 324 19.97 -30.64 1.99
CA ARG A 324 18.82 -30.43 1.10
C ARG A 324 18.26 -28.99 1.25
N ALA A 325 18.12 -28.49 2.47
CA ALA A 325 17.68 -27.11 2.73
C ALA A 325 18.66 -26.07 2.14
N LYS A 326 19.97 -26.31 2.20
CA LYS A 326 20.99 -25.46 1.56
C LYS A 326 20.95 -25.51 0.04
N GLN A 327 20.72 -26.66 -0.55
CA GLN A 327 20.62 -26.82 -2.01
C GLN A 327 19.33 -26.24 -2.59
N GLY A 328 18.20 -26.36 -1.90
CA GLY A 328 16.93 -25.74 -2.29
C GLY A 328 16.96 -24.21 -2.28
N ASN A 329 17.87 -23.61 -1.52
CA ASN A 329 18.04 -22.16 -1.46
C ASN A 329 19.01 -21.59 -2.53
N LEU A 330 19.70 -22.47 -3.29
CA LEU A 330 20.65 -22.11 -4.35
C LEU A 330 20.07 -22.23 -5.77
N ALA A 331 18.81 -22.66 -5.91
CA ALA A 331 18.12 -22.66 -7.19
C ALA A 331 17.33 -21.33 -7.33
N PRO A 332 17.85 -20.30 -8.04
CA PRO A 332 17.04 -19.19 -8.50
C PRO A 332 16.03 -19.76 -9.48
N GLY A 333 14.75 -19.47 -9.30
CA GLY A 333 13.68 -19.82 -10.24
C GLY A 333 13.95 -19.24 -11.62
N THR A 334 14.64 -19.99 -12.44
CA THR A 334 14.69 -19.88 -13.89
C THR A 334 14.31 -21.27 -14.38
N ASP A 335 13.03 -21.39 -14.69
CA ASP A 335 12.50 -22.24 -15.77
C ASP A 335 11.03 -22.51 -15.46
N GLU A 336 10.17 -21.73 -16.12
CA GLU A 336 8.88 -22.13 -16.66
C GLU A 336 8.16 -20.86 -17.14
N LEU A 337 8.68 -20.34 -18.26
CA LEU A 337 7.94 -19.48 -19.18
C LEU A 337 8.33 -19.90 -20.62
N THR A 338 7.67 -20.92 -21.11
CA THR A 338 7.37 -21.12 -22.54
C THR A 338 5.92 -21.45 -22.70
#